data_04d191a4aa8ebba5cde88ae96b2359ef
#
_entry.id   04d191a4aa8ebba5cde88ae96b2359ef
#
_cell.length_a   1.000
_cell.length_b   1.000
_cell.length_c   1.000
_cell.angle_alpha   90.00
_cell.angle_beta   90.00
_cell.angle_gamma   90.00
#
_symmetry.space_group_name_H-M   'P 1'
#
loop_
_entity.id
_entity.type
_entity.pdbx_description
1 polymer ?
#
loop_
_entity_poly.entity_id
_entity_poly.type
_entity_poly.pdbx_seq_one_letter_code
_entity_poly.pdbx_strand_id
1 'polypeptide(L)'
;MILELADIRIQPGQQAAFEEAIARGLSTVAVRAKGYQGAKVNHGIENPERYVLQIFWDTLEDHTVGFRESPLFTEWRAIVGPFFAAPPVVEHFELSFKSA
;
A
#
# COMPACT_ATOMS: atom_id res chain seq x y z
N MET A 1 3.28 -12.69 10.95
CA MET A 1 2.66 -11.68 10.07
C MET A 1 3.70 -10.62 9.73
N ILE A 2 3.71 -10.20 8.50
CA ILE A 2 4.68 -9.23 7.99
C ILE A 2 3.97 -7.92 7.70
N LEU A 3 4.59 -6.80 8.04
CA LEU A 3 4.13 -5.48 7.67
C LEU A 3 4.88 -5.03 6.41
N GLU A 4 4.12 -4.70 5.37
CA GLU A 4 4.63 -3.93 4.24
C GLU A 4 4.36 -2.46 4.52
N LEU A 5 5.40 -1.63 4.43
CA LEU A 5 5.26 -0.18 4.54
C LEU A 5 5.68 0.45 3.22
N ALA A 6 4.75 1.18 2.60
CA ALA A 6 5.03 1.91 1.36
C ALA A 6 4.97 3.41 1.65
N ASP A 7 6.08 4.09 1.43
CA ASP A 7 6.18 5.55 1.53
C ASP A 7 5.83 6.11 0.15
N ILE A 8 4.69 6.80 0.07
CA ILE A 8 4.11 7.26 -1.20
C ILE A 8 4.12 8.78 -1.24
N ARG A 9 4.60 9.31 -2.36
CA ARG A 9 4.50 10.74 -2.68
C ARG A 9 3.57 10.89 -3.86
N ILE A 10 2.55 11.77 -3.74
CA ILE A 10 1.57 11.96 -4.81
C ILE A 10 1.73 13.33 -5.48
N GLN A 11 1.12 13.45 -6.65
CA GLN A 11 1.07 14.73 -7.37
C GLN A 11 0.31 15.77 -6.54
N PRO A 12 0.75 17.04 -6.57
CA PRO A 12 0.08 18.09 -5.79
C PRO A 12 -1.40 18.22 -6.13
N GLY A 13 -2.21 18.44 -5.11
CA GLY A 13 -3.64 18.70 -5.28
C GLY A 13 -4.48 17.47 -5.56
N GLN A 14 -3.89 16.26 -5.57
CA GLN A 14 -4.60 15.03 -5.91
C GLN A 14 -5.02 14.21 -4.69
N GLN A 15 -5.00 14.81 -3.50
CA GLN A 15 -5.26 14.07 -2.25
C GLN A 15 -6.61 13.36 -2.25
N ALA A 16 -7.69 14.08 -2.56
CA ALA A 16 -9.03 13.50 -2.51
C ALA A 16 -9.19 12.37 -3.54
N ALA A 17 -8.69 12.57 -4.75
CA ALA A 17 -8.76 11.55 -5.80
C ALA A 17 -7.89 10.34 -5.47
N PHE A 18 -6.71 10.56 -4.90
CA PHE A 18 -5.83 9.47 -4.48
C PHE A 18 -6.44 8.65 -3.35
N GLU A 19 -7.04 9.33 -2.35
CA GLU A 19 -7.65 8.62 -1.22
C GLU A 19 -8.79 7.73 -1.67
N GLU A 20 -9.60 8.19 -2.62
CA GLU A 20 -10.64 7.35 -3.23
C GLU A 20 -10.03 6.18 -4.00
N ALA A 21 -9.00 6.45 -4.79
CA ALA A 21 -8.37 5.43 -5.62
C ALA A 21 -7.71 4.33 -4.77
N ILE A 22 -6.95 4.71 -3.73
CA ILE A 22 -6.26 3.72 -2.91
C ILE A 22 -7.25 2.88 -2.09
N ALA A 23 -8.33 3.49 -1.61
CA ALA A 23 -9.39 2.77 -0.93
C ALA A 23 -10.02 1.73 -1.88
N ARG A 24 -10.28 2.12 -3.12
CA ARG A 24 -10.84 1.21 -4.14
C ARG A 24 -9.83 0.11 -4.48
N GLY A 25 -8.57 0.44 -4.64
CA GLY A 25 -7.52 -0.55 -4.92
C GLY A 25 -7.38 -1.59 -3.80
N LEU A 26 -7.44 -1.15 -2.55
CA LEU A 26 -7.38 -2.06 -1.41
C LEU A 26 -8.61 -2.96 -1.35
N SER A 27 -9.81 -2.39 -1.51
CA SER A 27 -11.06 -3.12 -1.32
C SER A 27 -11.43 -4.03 -2.49
N THR A 28 -10.90 -3.78 -3.69
CA THR A 28 -11.25 -4.56 -4.87
C THR A 28 -10.12 -5.40 -5.42
N VAL A 29 -8.87 -5.05 -5.15
CA VAL A 29 -7.71 -5.74 -5.71
C VAL A 29 -6.88 -6.42 -4.62
N ALA A 30 -6.31 -5.64 -3.70
CA ALA A 30 -5.40 -6.19 -2.68
C ALA A 30 -6.08 -7.26 -1.82
N VAL A 31 -7.36 -7.09 -1.52
CA VAL A 31 -8.14 -8.02 -0.71
C VAL A 31 -8.23 -9.41 -1.35
N ARG A 32 -8.03 -9.54 -2.66
CA ARG A 32 -8.05 -10.84 -3.36
C ARG A 32 -6.71 -11.55 -3.32
N ALA A 33 -5.66 -10.89 -2.84
CA ALA A 33 -4.33 -11.49 -2.82
C ALA A 33 -4.23 -12.49 -1.67
N LYS A 34 -3.58 -13.63 -1.93
CA LYS A 34 -3.32 -14.63 -0.91
C LYS A 34 -2.46 -14.02 0.19
N GLY A 35 -2.85 -14.24 1.44
CA GLY A 35 -2.10 -13.78 2.60
C GLY A 35 -2.39 -12.34 3.03
N TYR A 36 -3.24 -11.62 2.30
CA TYR A 36 -3.64 -10.27 2.68
C TYR A 36 -4.42 -10.30 4.00
N GLN A 37 -4.01 -9.49 4.98
CA GLN A 37 -4.61 -9.45 6.32
C GLN A 37 -5.11 -8.08 6.72
N GLY A 38 -5.20 -7.15 5.79
CA GLY A 38 -5.71 -5.81 6.07
C GLY A 38 -4.70 -4.73 5.79
N ALA A 39 -5.16 -3.49 5.82
CA ALA A 39 -4.32 -2.35 5.49
C ALA A 39 -4.75 -1.11 6.24
N LYS A 40 -3.82 -0.16 6.35
CA LYS A 40 -4.08 1.19 6.85
C LYS A 40 -3.41 2.18 5.92
N VAL A 41 -4.08 3.30 5.67
CA VAL A 41 -3.53 4.40 4.88
C VAL A 41 -3.43 5.61 5.80
N ASN A 42 -2.22 6.16 5.93
CA ASN A 42 -1.96 7.31 6.79
C ASN A 42 -1.57 8.50 5.92
N HIS A 43 -2.19 9.65 6.19
CA HIS A 43 -1.93 10.88 5.44
C HIS A 43 -0.94 11.73 6.24
N GLY A 44 0.11 12.22 5.58
CA GLY A 44 1.12 13.06 6.23
C GLY A 44 0.52 14.38 6.67
N ILE A 45 0.78 14.75 7.93
CA ILE A 45 0.35 16.04 8.48
C ILE A 45 1.29 17.15 8.05
N GLU A 46 2.59 16.94 8.26
CA GLU A 46 3.61 17.93 7.90
C GLU A 46 3.80 18.06 6.39
N ASN A 47 3.57 16.95 5.67
CA ASN A 47 3.68 16.92 4.20
C ASN A 47 2.39 16.35 3.61
N PRO A 48 1.45 17.21 3.18
CA PRO A 48 0.16 16.75 2.68
C PRO A 48 0.20 15.91 1.40
N GLU A 49 1.36 15.84 0.71
CA GLU A 49 1.53 15.03 -0.49
C GLU A 49 2.15 13.67 -0.16
N ARG A 50 2.37 13.38 1.12
CA ARG A 50 2.95 12.13 1.56
C ARG A 50 1.89 11.24 2.22
N TYR A 51 1.89 9.98 1.83
CA TYR A 51 1.06 8.95 2.45
C TYR A 51 1.94 7.77 2.84
N VAL A 52 1.59 7.12 3.94
CA VAL A 52 2.22 5.87 4.35
C VAL A 52 1.15 4.79 4.32
N LEU A 53 1.34 3.83 3.43
CA LEU A 53 0.47 2.66 3.31
C LEU A 53 1.09 1.53 4.11
N GLN A 54 0.27 0.91 4.97
CA GLN A 54 0.64 -0.29 5.72
C GLN A 54 -0.27 -1.42 5.27
N ILE A 55 0.33 -2.50 4.77
CA ILE A 55 -0.43 -3.72 4.45
C ILE A 55 0.16 -4.87 5.27
N PHE A 56 -0.72 -5.66 5.88
CA PHE A 56 -0.32 -6.83 6.67
C PHE A 56 -0.47 -8.08 5.82
N TRP A 57 0.58 -8.91 5.80
CA TRP A 57 0.66 -10.14 5.02
C TRP A 57 0.98 -11.33 5.92
N ASP A 58 0.45 -12.51 5.59
CA ASP A 58 0.79 -13.73 6.31
C ASP A 58 2.29 -14.00 6.23
N THR A 59 2.87 -13.89 5.02
CA THR A 59 4.29 -14.12 4.78
C THR A 59 4.88 -13.03 3.88
N LEU A 60 6.19 -12.89 3.92
CA LEU A 60 6.90 -11.96 3.05
C LEU A 60 6.67 -12.32 1.56
N GLU A 61 6.70 -13.60 1.24
CA GLU A 61 6.56 -14.10 -0.12
C GLU A 61 5.17 -13.87 -0.70
N ASP A 62 4.15 -13.82 0.14
CA ASP A 62 2.79 -13.51 -0.31
C ASP A 62 2.75 -12.13 -0.97
N HIS A 63 3.55 -11.19 -0.47
CA HIS A 63 3.68 -9.87 -1.10
C HIS A 63 4.70 -9.86 -2.22
N THR A 64 5.93 -10.24 -1.93
CA THR A 64 7.05 -10.02 -2.86
C THR A 64 7.00 -10.92 -4.10
N VAL A 65 6.36 -12.06 -3.99
CA VAL A 65 6.20 -13.01 -5.09
C VAL A 65 4.72 -13.13 -5.46
N GLY A 66 3.88 -13.58 -4.53
CA GLY A 66 2.49 -13.88 -4.81
C GLY A 66 1.72 -12.70 -5.39
N PHE A 67 1.77 -11.56 -4.72
CA PHE A 67 1.06 -10.36 -5.18
C PHE A 67 1.83 -9.65 -6.30
N ARG A 68 3.11 -9.36 -6.07
CA ARG A 68 3.91 -8.53 -6.96
C ARG A 68 4.07 -9.14 -8.35
N GLU A 69 4.08 -10.47 -8.46
CA GLU A 69 4.24 -11.17 -9.73
C GLU A 69 2.91 -11.65 -10.31
N SER A 70 1.78 -11.20 -9.75
CA SER A 70 0.46 -11.59 -10.19
C SER A 70 -0.22 -10.51 -11.05
N PRO A 71 -1.27 -10.88 -11.81
CA PRO A 71 -2.09 -9.88 -12.51
C PRO A 71 -2.73 -8.87 -11.57
N LEU A 72 -2.93 -9.21 -10.29
CA LEU A 72 -3.47 -8.28 -9.30
C LEU A 72 -2.58 -7.06 -9.12
N PHE A 73 -1.27 -7.23 -9.17
CA PHE A 73 -0.34 -6.10 -9.05
C PHE A 73 -0.50 -5.13 -10.22
N THR A 74 -0.72 -5.64 -11.42
CA THR A 74 -0.99 -4.81 -12.60
C THR A 74 -2.27 -4.01 -12.42
N GLU A 75 -3.34 -4.63 -11.90
CA GLU A 75 -4.59 -3.96 -11.58
C GLU A 75 -4.39 -2.87 -10.52
N TRP A 76 -3.65 -3.21 -9.46
CA TRP A 76 -3.33 -2.28 -8.39
C TRP A 76 -2.61 -1.04 -8.93
N ARG A 77 -1.56 -1.24 -9.72
CA ARG A 77 -0.80 -0.14 -10.28
C ARG A 77 -1.61 0.72 -11.24
N ALA A 78 -2.54 0.13 -11.98
CA ALA A 78 -3.42 0.88 -12.87
C ALA A 78 -4.32 1.84 -12.08
N ILE A 79 -4.70 1.47 -10.87
CA ILE A 79 -5.57 2.28 -10.01
C ILE A 79 -4.78 3.39 -9.30
N VAL A 80 -3.66 3.05 -8.66
CA VAL A 80 -2.95 3.99 -7.78
C VAL A 80 -1.74 4.65 -8.46
N GLY A 81 -1.12 3.98 -9.43
CA GLY A 81 0.12 4.44 -10.05
C GLY A 81 0.06 5.82 -10.68
N PRO A 82 -1.04 6.20 -11.36
CA PRO A 82 -1.13 7.53 -11.98
C PRO A 82 -0.96 8.71 -11.01
N PHE A 83 -1.18 8.49 -9.72
CA PHE A 83 -1.06 9.54 -8.71
C PHE A 83 0.35 9.74 -8.18
N PHE A 84 1.26 8.80 -8.44
CA PHE A 84 2.60 8.85 -7.85
C PHE A 84 3.44 9.97 -8.46
N ALA A 85 4.05 10.78 -7.60
CA ALA A 85 5.03 11.78 -8.02
C ALA A 85 6.42 11.17 -8.19
N ALA A 86 6.65 10.02 -7.54
CA ALA A 86 7.89 9.25 -7.60
C ALA A 86 7.56 7.79 -7.29
N PRO A 87 8.43 6.83 -7.65
CA PRO A 87 8.20 5.43 -7.27
C PRO A 87 8.12 5.30 -5.74
N PRO A 88 7.11 4.60 -5.19
CA PRO A 88 7.04 4.39 -3.75
C PRO A 88 8.25 3.65 -3.23
N VAL A 89 8.67 3.99 -2.00
CA VAL A 89 9.72 3.25 -1.30
C VAL A 89 9.03 2.23 -0.41
N VAL A 90 9.31 0.94 -0.67
CA VAL A 90 8.66 -0.15 0.02
C VAL A 90 9.66 -0.91 0.86
N GLU A 91 9.32 -1.11 2.14
CA GLU A 91 10.11 -1.90 3.07
C GLU A 91 9.20 -2.85 3.82
N HIS A 92 9.81 -3.89 4.42
CA HIS A 92 9.07 -4.90 5.17
C HIS A 92 9.60 -4.99 6.59
N PHE A 93 8.69 -5.26 7.51
CA PHE A 93 9.00 -5.34 8.95
C PHE A 93 8.30 -6.54 9.55
N GLU A 94 8.97 -7.20 10.49
CA GLU A 94 8.29 -8.16 11.35
C GLU A 94 8.10 -7.53 12.74
N LEU A 95 7.02 -7.92 13.39
CA LEU A 95 6.72 -7.36 14.72
C LEU A 95 7.78 -7.80 15.72
N SER A 96 8.42 -6.84 16.36
CA SER A 96 9.39 -7.11 17.43
C SER A 96 8.72 -7.06 18.80
N PHE A 97 7.90 -6.04 19.04
CA PHE A 97 7.26 -5.83 20.34
C PHE A 97 5.97 -5.05 20.18
N LYS A 98 4.97 -5.40 20.95
CA LYS A 98 3.69 -4.69 20.97
C LYS A 98 3.31 -4.35 22.41
N SER A 99 3.01 -3.08 22.67
CA SER A 99 2.46 -2.62 23.93
C SER A 99 0.93 -2.53 23.83
N ALA A 100 0.27 -2.81 24.90
CA ALA A 100 -1.19 -2.71 24.96
C ALA A 100 -1.63 -1.24 25.06
#